data_d5fb7f50690f3952fe2239bd3fe0b3cc
#
_entry.id   d5fb7f50690f3952fe2239bd3fe0b3cc
#
_cell.length_a   1.000
_cell.length_b   1.000
_cell.length_c   1.000
_cell.angle_alpha   90.00
_cell.angle_beta   90.00
_cell.angle_gamma   90.00
#
_symmetry.space_group_name_H-M   'P 1'
#
loop_
_entity.id
_entity.type
_entity.pdbx_description
1 polymer ?
#
loop_
_entity_poly.entity_id
_entity_poly.type
_entity_poly.pdbx_seq_one_letter_code
_entity_poly.pdbx_strand_id
1 'polypeptide(L)'
;MIIESVKLIEYPKQSEDYLSPKFNLITSHNTNSVGKSTYCRLLFYALGYPIPSTENLKFEKVKTELIVMDGEKEFSIMRDSNILSVKTKDSSFSKAYNLPNEHNAFLSFLFEVSNPLISKNLLGLMYIDQEKGWTLLNRGKVIGGIRFSIDELISALKGTNCEDLFAKRNALEESVEKYQSLLQMNSIKEEYYENNNNLNLLSLSDDLHRRMATLQLAIQETKKDIGDIASVIKQDTTFFSYIESMNLYVRNGDELIKITKDNIENSCSVEYLKAQKAILEARLNKLNSEKIELQKEIESVEIIPDLLGENKVVDTEKKINYVLSSINIDIENIKIVLANVKEELDLVKKQIRDRLRHENEYIKQVYNLFVEYAKELNVEKTISPKEDYIFTDNLKCRTGANFQKLIIAYKIAVLKVVESVINKKLIFVMDSPKAKELDDNNTKQIMSFLKSKLSENQVLIASIYSEDELFTSFDKIIMLNEQAIEKR
;
A
#
# COMPACT_ATOMS: atom_id res chain seq x y z
N MET A 1 -3.07 14.81 22.78
CA MET A 1 -2.36 13.58 23.26
C MET A 1 -0.89 13.91 23.40
N ILE A 2 -0.28 13.59 24.54
CA ILE A 2 1.14 13.82 24.88
C ILE A 2 1.71 12.52 25.42
N ILE A 3 2.85 12.10 24.95
CA ILE A 3 3.60 10.96 25.52
C ILE A 3 4.54 11.49 26.59
N GLU A 4 4.35 11.08 27.84
CA GLU A 4 5.18 11.53 28.97
C GLU A 4 6.44 10.69 29.13
N SER A 5 6.31 9.35 28.97
CA SER A 5 7.48 8.47 29.03
C SER A 5 7.39 7.33 28.02
N VAL A 6 8.56 6.87 27.64
CA VAL A 6 8.77 5.69 26.77
C VAL A 6 9.66 4.73 27.52
N LYS A 7 9.15 3.54 27.81
CA LYS A 7 9.89 2.48 28.44
C LYS A 7 10.06 1.30 27.50
N LEU A 8 11.29 0.88 27.32
CA LEU A 8 11.68 -0.24 26.47
C LEU A 8 12.26 -1.35 27.36
N ILE A 9 11.73 -2.56 27.24
CA ILE A 9 12.13 -3.71 28.04
C ILE A 9 12.56 -4.83 27.10
N GLU A 10 13.87 -5.04 26.99
CA GLU A 10 14.49 -6.19 26.34
C GLU A 10 15.32 -6.93 27.40
N TYR A 11 14.78 -8.02 27.92
CA TYR A 11 15.37 -8.74 29.04
C TYR A 11 16.86 -9.09 28.81
N PRO A 12 17.78 -8.81 29.75
CA PRO A 12 17.57 -8.24 31.11
C PRO A 12 17.61 -6.71 31.19
N LYS A 13 17.72 -6.00 30.06
CA LYS A 13 17.87 -4.54 30.01
C LYS A 13 16.53 -3.84 29.93
N GLN A 14 16.44 -2.69 30.54
CA GLN A 14 15.33 -1.75 30.36
C GLN A 14 15.87 -0.32 30.29
N SER A 15 15.23 0.50 29.49
CA SER A 15 15.42 1.94 29.45
C SER A 15 14.07 2.64 29.63
N GLU A 16 14.10 3.80 30.26
CA GLU A 16 12.93 4.66 30.41
C GLU A 16 13.35 6.10 30.18
N ASP A 17 12.72 6.75 29.23
CA ASP A 17 12.97 8.13 28.84
C ASP A 17 11.73 8.97 29.07
N TYR A 18 11.90 10.14 29.69
CA TYR A 18 10.86 11.12 29.92
C TYR A 18 10.90 12.19 28.85
N LEU A 19 9.75 12.48 28.26
CA LEU A 19 9.58 13.46 27.18
C LEU A 19 8.97 14.75 27.72
N SER A 20 9.39 15.89 27.14
CA SER A 20 8.68 17.15 27.30
C SER A 20 7.39 17.16 26.48
N PRO A 21 6.34 17.83 26.92
CA PRO A 21 5.11 18.01 26.12
C PRO A 21 5.29 18.88 24.87
N LYS A 22 6.46 19.48 24.70
CA LYS A 22 6.79 20.39 23.58
C LYS A 22 7.86 19.79 22.68
N PHE A 23 9.04 20.42 22.57
CA PHE A 23 10.11 20.04 21.66
C PHE A 23 11.15 19.14 22.34
N ASN A 24 11.37 17.97 21.75
CA ASN A 24 12.34 16.98 22.23
C ASN A 24 13.38 16.68 21.15
N LEU A 25 14.66 16.61 21.53
CA LEU A 25 15.75 16.18 20.67
C LEU A 25 16.22 14.79 21.11
N ILE A 26 16.28 13.87 20.19
CA ILE A 26 16.89 12.55 20.35
C ILE A 26 18.23 12.58 19.60
N THR A 27 19.34 12.52 20.32
CA THR A 27 20.67 12.68 19.71
C THR A 27 21.70 11.68 20.27
N SER A 28 22.87 11.65 19.65
CA SER A 28 23.95 10.72 19.98
C SER A 28 25.34 11.33 19.82
N HIS A 29 25.50 12.64 20.08
CA HIS A 29 26.79 13.35 19.98
C HIS A 29 27.60 13.04 18.71
N ASN A 30 27.02 13.36 17.55
CA ASN A 30 27.68 13.22 16.24
C ASN A 30 28.04 11.77 15.83
N THR A 31 27.49 10.75 16.52
CA THR A 31 27.67 9.36 16.12
C THR A 31 26.48 8.85 15.29
N ASN A 32 26.79 8.16 14.18
CA ASN A 32 25.80 7.45 13.38
C ASN A 32 25.55 6.06 13.96
N SER A 33 24.43 5.45 13.59
CA SER A 33 24.09 4.04 13.89
C SER A 33 23.87 3.70 15.38
N VAL A 34 23.52 4.68 16.23
CA VAL A 34 23.26 4.50 17.67
C VAL A 34 21.78 4.21 17.99
N GLY A 35 20.95 4.07 16.98
CA GLY A 35 19.55 3.66 17.17
C GLY A 35 18.53 4.79 17.24
N LYS A 36 18.83 6.04 16.82
CA LYS A 36 17.88 7.17 16.80
C LYS A 36 16.62 6.85 15.99
N SER A 37 16.80 6.41 14.75
CA SER A 37 15.69 5.99 13.88
C SER A 37 14.93 4.80 14.48
N THR A 38 15.64 3.89 15.13
CA THR A 38 15.06 2.75 15.85
C THR A 38 14.18 3.21 16.99
N TYR A 39 14.61 4.21 17.75
CA TYR A 39 13.83 4.80 18.84
C TYR A 39 12.52 5.40 18.33
N CYS A 40 12.57 6.22 17.27
CA CYS A 40 11.37 6.77 16.63
C CYS A 40 10.42 5.67 16.13
N ARG A 41 10.97 4.62 15.56
CA ARG A 41 10.20 3.45 15.09
C ARG A 41 9.57 2.67 16.24
N LEU A 42 10.30 2.45 17.34
CA LEU A 42 9.78 1.78 18.54
C LEU A 42 8.65 2.56 19.20
N LEU A 43 8.67 3.89 19.17
CA LEU A 43 7.58 4.71 19.64
C LEU A 43 6.28 4.43 18.86
N PHE A 44 6.34 4.37 17.54
CA PHE A 44 5.17 4.02 16.73
C PHE A 44 4.83 2.53 16.81
N TYR A 45 5.82 1.66 16.99
CA TYR A 45 5.56 0.27 17.31
C TYR A 45 4.76 0.14 18.60
N ALA A 46 5.13 0.87 19.66
CA ALA A 46 4.40 0.90 20.93
C ALA A 46 2.95 1.37 20.78
N LEU A 47 2.67 2.26 19.80
CA LEU A 47 1.33 2.70 19.41
C LEU A 47 0.60 1.69 18.49
N GLY A 48 1.08 0.46 18.40
CA GLY A 48 0.40 -0.63 17.70
C GLY A 48 0.68 -0.74 16.22
N TYR A 49 1.38 0.21 15.61
CA TYR A 49 1.68 0.14 14.16
C TYR A 49 2.58 -1.05 13.80
N PRO A 50 2.39 -1.69 12.63
CA PRO A 50 3.22 -2.80 12.14
C PRO A 50 4.55 -2.28 11.57
N ILE A 51 5.35 -1.65 12.43
CA ILE A 51 6.66 -1.11 12.06
C ILE A 51 7.66 -2.25 11.87
N PRO A 52 8.39 -2.32 10.74
CA PRO A 52 9.37 -3.35 10.53
C PRO A 52 10.56 -3.22 11.48
N SER A 53 11.05 -4.34 11.94
CA SER A 53 12.29 -4.42 12.73
C SER A 53 13.47 -3.82 11.98
N THR A 54 14.44 -3.27 12.73
CA THR A 54 15.67 -2.70 12.16
C THR A 54 16.83 -3.65 12.34
N GLU A 55 17.54 -4.00 11.28
CA GLU A 55 18.72 -4.87 11.24
C GLU A 55 18.69 -6.02 12.27
N ASN A 56 19.36 -5.82 13.42
CA ASN A 56 19.53 -6.84 14.44
C ASN A 56 18.48 -6.81 15.55
N LEU A 57 17.66 -5.76 15.63
CA LEU A 57 16.63 -5.64 16.66
C LEU A 57 15.27 -6.11 16.11
N LYS A 58 14.78 -7.22 16.68
CA LYS A 58 13.43 -7.73 16.40
C LYS A 58 12.45 -7.11 17.38
N PHE A 59 11.60 -6.20 16.90
CA PHE A 59 10.65 -5.47 17.74
C PHE A 59 9.67 -6.38 18.47
N GLU A 60 9.34 -7.53 17.88
CA GLU A 60 8.48 -8.54 18.50
C GLU A 60 9.00 -9.08 19.85
N LYS A 61 10.33 -8.93 20.10
CA LYS A 61 10.96 -9.34 21.34
C LYS A 61 11.07 -8.21 22.38
N VAL A 62 10.74 -6.99 22.00
CA VAL A 62 10.81 -5.81 22.86
C VAL A 62 9.42 -5.52 23.41
N LYS A 63 9.28 -5.55 24.73
CA LYS A 63 8.10 -5.00 25.39
C LYS A 63 8.24 -3.50 25.47
N THR A 64 7.19 -2.79 25.15
CA THR A 64 7.17 -1.33 25.19
C THR A 64 6.05 -0.85 26.09
N GLU A 65 6.31 0.18 26.88
CA GLU A 65 5.29 0.86 27.67
C GLU A 65 5.37 2.36 27.42
N LEU A 66 4.24 2.97 27.10
CA LEU A 66 4.09 4.42 26.97
C LEU A 66 3.16 4.92 28.06
N ILE A 67 3.56 5.99 28.74
CA ILE A 67 2.63 6.80 29.53
C ILE A 67 2.16 7.94 28.67
N VAL A 68 0.85 8.03 28.48
CA VAL A 68 0.21 8.99 27.57
C VAL A 68 -0.81 9.82 28.33
N MET A 69 -0.68 11.14 28.20
CA MET A 69 -1.67 12.11 28.71
C MET A 69 -2.63 12.55 27.60
N ASP A 70 -3.92 12.51 27.88
CA ASP A 70 -4.96 13.07 27.02
C ASP A 70 -5.92 13.93 27.86
N GLY A 71 -5.66 15.23 27.87
CA GLY A 71 -6.25 16.15 28.83
C GLY A 71 -5.79 15.80 30.25
N GLU A 72 -6.74 15.53 31.14
CA GLU A 72 -6.46 15.11 32.54
C GLU A 72 -6.31 13.60 32.72
N LYS A 73 -6.52 12.82 31.65
CA LYS A 73 -6.47 11.34 31.72
C LYS A 73 -5.07 10.84 31.41
N GLU A 74 -4.54 10.02 32.29
CA GLU A 74 -3.28 9.30 32.11
C GLU A 74 -3.57 7.83 31.74
N PHE A 75 -2.95 7.39 30.64
CA PHE A 75 -3.03 6.02 30.14
C PHE A 75 -1.65 5.38 30.12
N SER A 76 -1.52 4.16 30.61
CA SER A 76 -0.41 3.27 30.30
C SER A 76 -0.80 2.40 29.11
N ILE A 77 0.00 2.45 28.04
CA ILE A 77 -0.13 1.64 26.85
C ILE A 77 1.05 0.70 26.80
N MET A 78 0.82 -0.59 27.03
CA MET A 78 1.85 -1.62 27.00
C MET A 78 1.66 -2.51 25.80
N ARG A 79 2.73 -2.71 25.02
CA ARG A 79 2.74 -3.68 23.92
C ARG A 79 3.72 -4.80 24.19
N ASP A 80 3.26 -6.03 24.05
CA ASP A 80 4.03 -7.27 24.07
C ASP A 80 3.69 -8.07 22.82
N SER A 81 4.56 -8.04 21.82
CA SER A 81 4.34 -8.67 20.51
C SER A 81 3.02 -8.21 19.86
N ASN A 82 2.02 -9.08 19.75
CA ASN A 82 0.72 -8.80 19.14
C ASN A 82 -0.36 -8.38 20.13
N ILE A 83 -0.04 -8.26 21.40
CA ILE A 83 -0.99 -7.83 22.43
C ILE A 83 -0.66 -6.40 22.85
N LEU A 84 -1.65 -5.52 22.77
CA LEU A 84 -1.56 -4.15 23.22
C LEU A 84 -2.58 -3.94 24.35
N SER A 85 -2.10 -3.61 25.52
CA SER A 85 -2.92 -3.39 26.72
C SER A 85 -2.94 -1.91 27.08
N VAL A 86 -4.13 -1.37 27.31
CA VAL A 86 -4.33 0.01 27.78
C VAL A 86 -4.93 -0.02 29.17
N LYS A 87 -4.38 0.76 30.06
CA LYS A 87 -4.90 0.94 31.43
C LYS A 87 -4.89 2.41 31.81
N THR A 88 -5.92 2.88 32.51
CA THR A 88 -5.89 4.17 33.18
C THR A 88 -5.12 4.06 34.50
N LYS A 89 -4.54 5.17 34.96
CA LYS A 89 -3.79 5.25 36.21
C LYS A 89 -4.59 4.80 37.43
N ASP A 90 -5.86 5.16 37.46
CA ASP A 90 -6.82 4.80 38.50
C ASP A 90 -7.37 3.37 38.36
N SER A 91 -6.92 2.62 37.35
CA SER A 91 -7.41 1.27 37.01
C SER A 91 -8.91 1.18 36.72
N SER A 92 -9.59 2.30 36.54
CA SER A 92 -11.02 2.36 36.18
C SER A 92 -11.33 1.76 34.81
N PHE A 93 -10.33 1.79 33.90
CA PHE A 93 -10.39 1.21 32.58
C PHE A 93 -9.19 0.31 32.31
N SER A 94 -9.44 -0.87 31.79
CA SER A 94 -8.41 -1.79 31.27
C SER A 94 -8.96 -2.54 30.08
N LYS A 95 -8.25 -2.48 28.96
CA LYS A 95 -8.62 -3.19 27.74
C LYS A 95 -7.37 -3.68 27.02
N ALA A 96 -7.44 -4.91 26.50
CA ALA A 96 -6.44 -5.47 25.61
C ALA A 96 -6.97 -5.52 24.18
N TYR A 97 -6.07 -5.28 23.23
CA TYR A 97 -6.33 -5.33 21.78
C TYR A 97 -5.38 -6.34 21.15
N ASN A 98 -5.91 -7.16 20.25
CA ASN A 98 -5.13 -8.14 19.48
C ASN A 98 -4.73 -7.55 18.12
N LEU A 99 -3.43 -7.32 17.92
CA LEU A 99 -2.90 -6.76 16.70
C LEU A 99 -2.63 -7.85 15.63
N PRO A 100 -2.77 -7.53 14.36
CA PRO A 100 -3.18 -6.24 13.79
C PRO A 100 -4.70 -6.03 13.72
N ASN A 101 -5.52 -7.04 14.05
CA ASN A 101 -6.96 -7.05 13.77
C ASN A 101 -7.72 -5.92 14.48
N GLU A 102 -7.35 -5.61 15.72
CA GLU A 102 -8.02 -4.59 16.52
C GLU A 102 -7.28 -3.25 16.55
N HIS A 103 -6.26 -3.06 15.70
CA HIS A 103 -5.47 -1.82 15.67
C HIS A 103 -6.35 -0.58 15.39
N ASN A 104 -7.26 -0.67 14.43
CA ASN A 104 -8.18 0.44 14.14
C ASN A 104 -9.08 0.78 15.34
N ALA A 105 -9.55 -0.22 16.07
CA ALA A 105 -10.36 -0.01 17.28
C ALA A 105 -9.53 0.67 18.38
N PHE A 106 -8.26 0.30 18.54
CA PHE A 106 -7.34 0.98 19.44
C PHE A 106 -7.08 2.43 19.03
N LEU A 107 -6.77 2.71 17.74
CA LEU A 107 -6.56 4.06 17.27
C LEU A 107 -7.81 4.92 17.38
N SER A 108 -8.99 4.35 17.11
CA SER A 108 -10.27 5.03 17.33
C SER A 108 -10.49 5.40 18.80
N PHE A 109 -10.10 4.54 19.71
CA PHE A 109 -10.13 4.85 21.15
C PHE A 109 -9.13 5.97 21.50
N LEU A 110 -7.88 5.85 21.07
CA LEU A 110 -6.80 6.77 21.46
C LEU A 110 -7.00 8.17 20.88
N PHE A 111 -7.39 8.27 19.62
CA PHE A 111 -7.56 9.55 18.92
C PHE A 111 -9.01 10.03 18.85
N GLU A 112 -9.96 9.27 19.42
CA GLU A 112 -11.41 9.54 19.35
C GLU A 112 -11.93 9.72 17.93
N VAL A 113 -11.37 8.96 16.99
CA VAL A 113 -11.71 9.00 15.57
C VAL A 113 -12.54 7.79 15.20
N SER A 114 -13.78 7.99 14.77
CA SER A 114 -14.67 6.91 14.35
C SER A 114 -14.40 6.40 12.93
N ASN A 115 -13.85 7.25 12.05
CA ASN A 115 -13.60 6.87 10.66
C ASN A 115 -12.25 6.16 10.50
N PRO A 116 -12.24 4.87 10.10
CA PRO A 116 -11.00 4.09 9.96
C PRO A 116 -10.04 4.60 8.90
N LEU A 117 -10.52 5.34 7.89
CA LEU A 117 -9.66 5.94 6.86
C LEU A 117 -8.83 7.11 7.42
N ILE A 118 -9.33 7.84 8.43
CA ILE A 118 -8.52 8.84 9.15
C ILE A 118 -7.45 8.11 9.96
N SER A 119 -7.85 7.15 10.80
CA SER A 119 -6.93 6.39 11.68
C SER A 119 -5.80 5.74 10.90
N LYS A 120 -6.10 5.12 9.76
CA LYS A 120 -5.12 4.49 8.86
C LYS A 120 -4.05 5.46 8.37
N ASN A 121 -4.41 6.73 8.17
CA ASN A 121 -3.52 7.75 7.61
C ASN A 121 -2.78 8.59 8.65
N LEU A 122 -3.05 8.43 9.95
CA LEU A 122 -2.43 9.23 11.00
C LEU A 122 -0.91 9.11 11.03
N LEU A 123 -0.36 7.90 10.87
CA LEU A 123 1.10 7.70 10.90
C LEU A 123 1.81 8.55 9.83
N GLY A 124 1.23 8.63 8.63
CA GLY A 124 1.80 9.43 7.54
C GLY A 124 1.80 10.94 7.83
N LEU A 125 0.93 11.41 8.73
CA LEU A 125 0.90 12.79 9.19
C LEU A 125 1.89 13.02 10.34
N MET A 126 1.97 12.08 11.28
CA MET A 126 2.78 12.19 12.50
C MET A 126 4.26 11.91 12.28
N TYR A 127 4.64 11.17 11.23
CA TYR A 127 6.00 10.67 11.09
C TYR A 127 6.65 11.02 9.75
N ILE A 128 7.85 11.59 9.80
CA ILE A 128 8.76 11.73 8.67
C ILE A 128 9.95 10.79 8.91
N ASP A 129 9.94 9.65 8.22
CA ASP A 129 11.05 8.69 8.22
C ASP A 129 12.24 9.23 7.41
N GLN A 130 13.45 8.87 7.82
CA GLN A 130 14.69 9.36 7.22
C GLN A 130 14.76 9.15 5.70
N GLU A 131 14.31 8.00 5.20
CA GLU A 131 14.43 7.65 3.79
C GLU A 131 13.15 7.93 3.00
N LYS A 132 12.02 7.41 3.49
CA LYS A 132 10.77 7.37 2.75
C LYS A 132 9.81 8.48 3.10
N GLY A 133 9.93 9.03 4.29
CA GLY A 133 9.10 10.15 4.75
C GLY A 133 9.21 11.40 3.87
N TRP A 134 10.37 11.60 3.29
CA TRP A 134 10.68 12.74 2.41
C TRP A 134 10.16 12.59 0.98
N THR A 135 9.62 11.45 0.60
CA THR A 135 9.02 11.25 -0.73
C THR A 135 7.53 11.52 -0.76
N LEU A 136 6.94 11.85 0.38
CA LEU A 136 5.51 11.91 0.55
C LEU A 136 4.95 13.31 0.36
N LEU A 137 4.68 13.64 -0.84
CA LEU A 137 3.65 14.63 -1.11
C LEU A 137 2.40 13.90 -1.57
N ASN A 138 1.70 13.06 -0.84
CA ASN A 138 0.55 12.31 -1.28
C ASN A 138 0.80 10.86 -1.74
N ARG A 139 1.91 10.25 -1.33
CA ARG A 139 2.22 8.94 -1.80
C ARG A 139 2.66 7.98 -0.74
N GLY A 140 2.18 6.82 -0.91
CA GLY A 140 2.98 5.67 -0.84
C GLY A 140 3.42 5.30 0.56
N LYS A 141 4.53 4.67 0.61
CA LYS A 141 5.05 4.05 1.83
C LYS A 141 5.54 5.10 2.82
N VAL A 142 4.98 5.10 4.02
CA VAL A 142 5.50 5.84 5.16
C VAL A 142 6.70 5.09 5.71
N ILE A 143 6.49 3.81 6.06
CA ILE A 143 7.50 2.87 6.51
C ILE A 143 7.00 1.43 6.31
N GLY A 144 7.86 0.52 5.90
CA GLY A 144 7.48 -0.88 5.66
C GLY A 144 6.30 -1.01 4.68
N GLY A 145 5.25 -1.67 5.10
CA GLY A 145 3.99 -1.82 4.36
C GLY A 145 2.96 -0.72 4.58
N ILE A 146 3.20 0.20 5.52
CA ILE A 146 2.26 1.25 5.88
C ILE A 146 2.28 2.33 4.81
N ARG A 147 1.10 2.65 4.27
CA ARG A 147 0.92 3.67 3.22
C ARG A 147 0.09 4.84 3.76
N PHE A 148 0.36 6.02 3.21
CA PHE A 148 -0.46 7.21 3.37
C PHE A 148 -1.22 7.48 2.07
N SER A 149 -2.52 7.73 2.16
CA SER A 149 -3.37 8.04 1.02
C SER A 149 -4.17 9.32 1.29
N ILE A 150 -3.82 10.39 0.59
CA ILE A 150 -4.55 11.66 0.72
C ILE A 150 -5.99 11.53 0.21
N ASP A 151 -6.22 10.70 -0.80
CA ASP A 151 -7.57 10.45 -1.34
C ASP A 151 -8.49 9.87 -0.27
N GLU A 152 -8.01 8.82 0.45
CA GLU A 152 -8.76 8.19 1.54
C GLU A 152 -9.00 9.17 2.69
N LEU A 153 -7.97 9.94 3.04
CA LEU A 153 -8.06 10.93 4.10
C LEU A 153 -9.08 12.03 3.77
N ILE A 154 -9.02 12.63 2.59
CA ILE A 154 -9.94 13.68 2.15
C ILE A 154 -11.38 13.13 2.03
N SER A 155 -11.54 11.90 1.53
CA SER A 155 -12.83 11.20 1.51
C SER A 155 -13.43 11.09 2.91
N ALA A 156 -12.63 10.69 3.88
CA ALA A 156 -13.04 10.53 5.26
C ALA A 156 -13.37 11.87 5.94
N LEU A 157 -12.58 12.91 5.73
CA LEU A 157 -12.82 14.26 6.28
C LEU A 157 -14.12 14.86 5.76
N LYS A 158 -14.41 14.69 4.48
CA LYS A 158 -15.65 15.19 3.86
C LYS A 158 -16.86 14.28 4.12
N GLY A 159 -16.65 13.00 4.48
CA GLY A 159 -17.71 11.99 4.53
C GLY A 159 -18.21 11.57 3.14
N THR A 160 -17.40 11.72 2.09
CA THR A 160 -17.75 11.30 0.73
C THR A 160 -17.52 9.81 0.59
N ASN A 161 -18.55 9.05 0.21
CA ASN A 161 -18.38 7.63 -0.05
C ASN A 161 -17.65 7.41 -1.40
N CYS A 162 -16.46 6.81 -1.32
CA CYS A 162 -15.64 6.39 -2.46
C CYS A 162 -15.18 4.94 -2.32
N GLU A 163 -15.81 4.13 -1.45
CA GLU A 163 -15.39 2.76 -1.14
C GLU A 163 -15.34 1.87 -2.38
N ASP A 164 -16.33 2.00 -3.27
CA ASP A 164 -16.40 1.31 -4.56
C ASP A 164 -15.18 1.59 -5.43
N LEU A 165 -14.81 2.87 -5.56
CA LEU A 165 -13.68 3.31 -6.35
C LEU A 165 -12.34 2.94 -5.69
N PHE A 166 -12.25 3.01 -4.36
CA PHE A 166 -11.05 2.57 -3.63
C PHE A 166 -10.82 1.07 -3.76
N ALA A 167 -11.87 0.25 -3.66
CA ALA A 167 -11.77 -1.19 -3.87
C ALA A 167 -11.28 -1.50 -5.28
N LYS A 168 -11.86 -0.84 -6.30
CA LYS A 168 -11.45 -0.99 -7.69
C LYS A 168 -10.00 -0.54 -7.92
N ARG A 169 -9.58 0.62 -7.38
CA ARG A 169 -8.20 1.10 -7.44
C ARG A 169 -7.23 0.08 -6.86
N ASN A 170 -7.52 -0.45 -5.67
CA ASN A 170 -6.64 -1.39 -4.98
C ASN A 170 -6.47 -2.70 -5.78
N ALA A 171 -7.56 -3.25 -6.33
CA ALA A 171 -7.51 -4.43 -7.18
C ALA A 171 -6.67 -4.21 -8.46
N LEU A 172 -6.79 -3.02 -9.07
CA LEU A 172 -5.99 -2.66 -10.24
C LEU A 172 -4.50 -2.45 -9.87
N GLU A 173 -4.20 -1.85 -8.71
CA GLU A 173 -2.83 -1.70 -8.21
C GLU A 173 -2.17 -3.06 -7.94
N GLU A 174 -2.88 -4.01 -7.34
CA GLU A 174 -2.41 -5.40 -7.17
C GLU A 174 -2.15 -6.07 -8.52
N SER A 175 -3.02 -5.85 -9.50
CA SER A 175 -2.84 -6.37 -10.86
C SER A 175 -1.60 -5.77 -11.52
N VAL A 176 -1.35 -4.46 -11.38
CA VAL A 176 -0.13 -3.80 -11.88
C VAL A 176 1.12 -4.40 -11.22
N GLU A 177 1.14 -4.55 -9.90
CA GLU A 177 2.26 -5.15 -9.18
C GLU A 177 2.53 -6.60 -9.65
N LYS A 178 1.46 -7.38 -9.85
CA LYS A 178 1.55 -8.75 -10.36
C LYS A 178 2.19 -8.80 -11.76
N TYR A 179 1.69 -8.01 -12.70
CA TYR A 179 2.22 -8.02 -14.08
C TYR A 179 3.64 -7.43 -14.16
N GLN A 180 3.97 -6.44 -13.33
CA GLN A 180 5.34 -5.94 -13.23
C GLN A 180 6.30 -6.99 -12.68
N SER A 181 5.90 -7.77 -11.67
CA SER A 181 6.70 -8.87 -11.14
C SER A 181 6.95 -9.96 -12.19
N LEU A 182 5.95 -10.29 -13.01
CA LEU A 182 6.11 -11.24 -14.12
C LEU A 182 7.12 -10.73 -15.17
N LEU A 183 7.11 -9.45 -15.49
CA LEU A 183 8.10 -8.86 -16.40
C LEU A 183 9.52 -8.87 -15.81
N GLN A 184 9.65 -8.61 -14.50
CA GLN A 184 10.94 -8.72 -13.80
C GLN A 184 11.46 -10.16 -13.78
N MET A 185 10.59 -11.16 -13.56
CA MET A 185 10.97 -12.55 -13.65
C MET A 185 11.52 -12.91 -15.05
N ASN A 186 10.93 -12.33 -16.08
CA ASN A 186 11.44 -12.57 -17.43
C ASN A 186 12.81 -11.93 -17.70
N SER A 187 13.09 -10.73 -17.16
CA SER A 187 14.40 -10.12 -17.32
C SER A 187 15.52 -10.97 -16.64
N ILE A 188 15.23 -11.57 -15.49
CA ILE A 188 16.13 -12.52 -14.82
C ILE A 188 16.36 -13.76 -15.70
N LYS A 189 15.29 -14.23 -16.36
CA LYS A 189 15.36 -15.35 -17.29
C LYS A 189 16.28 -15.03 -18.48
N GLU A 190 16.11 -13.88 -19.12
CA GLU A 190 16.94 -13.45 -20.25
C GLU A 190 18.42 -13.33 -19.86
N GLU A 191 18.69 -12.71 -18.70
CA GLU A 191 20.05 -12.60 -18.15
C GLU A 191 20.69 -13.97 -17.87
N TYR A 192 19.91 -14.94 -17.38
CA TYR A 192 20.38 -16.30 -17.17
C TYR A 192 20.74 -17.02 -18.49
N TYR A 193 19.94 -16.82 -19.56
CA TYR A 193 20.23 -17.40 -20.88
C TYR A 193 21.45 -16.76 -21.55
N GLU A 194 21.61 -15.45 -21.47
CA GLU A 194 22.77 -14.76 -22.01
C GLU A 194 24.07 -15.20 -21.38
N ASN A 195 24.05 -15.50 -20.08
CA ASN A 195 25.23 -15.96 -19.34
C ASN A 195 25.56 -17.46 -19.53
N ASN A 196 24.61 -18.27 -20.06
CA ASN A 196 24.78 -19.72 -20.19
C ASN A 196 24.71 -20.18 -21.67
N ASN A 197 25.58 -19.67 -22.53
CA ASN A 197 25.62 -19.88 -23.99
C ASN A 197 25.82 -21.37 -24.48
N ASN A 198 25.52 -22.40 -23.70
CA ASN A 198 25.81 -23.81 -24.03
C ASN A 198 24.58 -24.73 -24.12
N LEU A 199 23.42 -24.26 -24.67
CA LEU A 199 22.20 -25.09 -24.58
C LEU A 199 21.39 -25.18 -25.88
N ASN A 200 21.93 -25.85 -26.89
CA ASN A 200 21.18 -26.30 -28.07
C ASN A 200 20.04 -27.32 -27.75
N LEU A 201 20.05 -27.94 -26.57
CA LEU A 201 18.99 -28.86 -26.11
C LEU A 201 17.81 -28.13 -25.45
N LEU A 202 18.04 -26.93 -24.89
CA LEU A 202 16.99 -26.09 -24.28
C LEU A 202 16.07 -25.40 -25.30
N SER A 203 16.57 -25.18 -26.53
CA SER A 203 15.75 -24.56 -27.58
C SER A 203 14.57 -25.42 -28.01
N LEU A 204 14.75 -26.76 -28.00
CA LEU A 204 13.70 -27.71 -28.35
C LEU A 204 12.63 -27.80 -27.23
N SER A 205 13.08 -27.87 -25.98
CA SER A 205 12.20 -27.86 -24.82
C SER A 205 11.42 -26.54 -24.73
N ASP A 206 12.06 -25.40 -25.01
CA ASP A 206 11.41 -24.07 -25.03
C ASP A 206 10.31 -23.96 -26.09
N ASP A 207 10.50 -24.53 -27.29
CA ASP A 207 9.47 -24.51 -28.33
C ASP A 207 8.25 -25.34 -27.94
N LEU A 208 8.47 -26.50 -27.34
CA LEU A 208 7.40 -27.36 -26.84
C LEU A 208 6.61 -26.68 -25.71
N HIS A 209 7.30 -26.01 -24.79
CA HIS A 209 6.65 -25.25 -23.72
C HIS A 209 5.88 -24.03 -24.24
N ARG A 210 6.37 -23.32 -25.28
CA ARG A 210 5.61 -22.24 -25.95
C ARG A 210 4.32 -22.76 -26.55
N ARG A 211 4.40 -23.87 -27.26
CA ARG A 211 3.22 -24.51 -27.86
C ARG A 211 2.22 -24.94 -26.79
N MET A 212 2.70 -25.47 -25.65
CA MET A 212 1.86 -25.83 -24.50
C MET A 212 1.14 -24.61 -23.91
N ALA A 213 1.85 -23.49 -23.71
CA ALA A 213 1.26 -22.27 -23.17
C ALA A 213 0.20 -21.67 -24.11
N THR A 214 0.48 -21.64 -25.42
CA THR A 214 -0.47 -21.18 -26.43
C THR A 214 -1.75 -22.05 -26.44
N LEU A 215 -1.56 -23.35 -26.32
CA LEU A 215 -2.65 -24.31 -26.24
C LEU A 215 -3.51 -24.15 -24.98
N GLN A 216 -2.87 -23.88 -23.84
CA GLN A 216 -3.56 -23.61 -22.58
C GLN A 216 -4.38 -22.31 -22.64
N LEU A 217 -3.88 -21.26 -23.27
CA LEU A 217 -4.63 -20.03 -23.51
C LEU A 217 -5.86 -20.27 -24.38
N ALA A 218 -5.66 -20.99 -25.51
CA ALA A 218 -6.79 -21.34 -26.39
C ALA A 218 -7.86 -22.19 -25.68
N ILE A 219 -7.47 -23.07 -24.79
CA ILE A 219 -8.38 -23.86 -23.93
C ILE A 219 -9.14 -22.93 -22.98
N GLN A 220 -8.47 -21.95 -22.33
CA GLN A 220 -9.11 -21.01 -21.41
C GLN A 220 -10.12 -20.10 -22.13
N GLU A 221 -9.75 -19.56 -23.30
CA GLU A 221 -10.65 -18.75 -24.13
C GLU A 221 -11.88 -19.56 -24.56
N THR A 222 -11.66 -20.76 -25.08
CA THR A 222 -12.78 -21.63 -25.52
C THR A 222 -13.70 -21.97 -24.33
N LYS A 223 -13.16 -22.21 -23.14
CA LYS A 223 -13.97 -22.44 -21.91
C LYS A 223 -14.76 -21.20 -21.52
N LYS A 224 -14.18 -20.01 -21.64
CA LYS A 224 -14.87 -18.74 -21.38
C LYS A 224 -16.04 -18.56 -22.36
N ASP A 225 -15.78 -18.73 -23.66
CA ASP A 225 -16.81 -18.61 -24.68
C ASP A 225 -17.99 -19.58 -24.46
N ILE A 226 -17.68 -20.83 -24.06
CA ILE A 226 -18.71 -21.83 -23.69
C ILE A 226 -19.50 -21.35 -22.46
N GLY A 227 -18.82 -20.76 -21.44
CA GLY A 227 -19.43 -20.21 -20.25
C GLY A 227 -20.37 -19.02 -20.57
N ASP A 228 -19.93 -18.14 -21.44
CA ASP A 228 -20.68 -16.96 -21.86
C ASP A 228 -21.96 -17.38 -22.60
N ILE A 229 -21.83 -18.29 -23.57
CA ILE A 229 -23.01 -18.86 -24.31
C ILE A 229 -23.93 -19.61 -23.34
N ALA A 230 -23.42 -20.39 -22.42
CA ALA A 230 -24.22 -21.11 -21.43
C ALA A 230 -25.00 -20.16 -20.53
N SER A 231 -24.38 -19.02 -20.15
CA SER A 231 -25.02 -17.95 -19.38
C SER A 231 -26.19 -17.34 -20.15
N VAL A 232 -26.00 -17.01 -21.41
CA VAL A 232 -27.05 -16.45 -22.29
C VAL A 232 -28.23 -17.43 -22.45
N ILE A 233 -27.94 -18.71 -22.70
CA ILE A 233 -28.98 -19.75 -22.78
C ILE A 233 -29.77 -19.86 -21.48
N LYS A 234 -29.09 -19.78 -20.33
CA LYS A 234 -29.74 -19.86 -19.03
C LYS A 234 -30.61 -18.63 -18.74
N GLN A 235 -30.13 -17.43 -19.08
CA GLN A 235 -30.90 -16.18 -18.94
C GLN A 235 -32.16 -16.22 -19.79
N ASP A 236 -32.06 -16.65 -21.02
CA ASP A 236 -33.18 -16.78 -21.97
C ASP A 236 -34.21 -17.78 -21.44
N THR A 237 -33.78 -18.94 -20.97
CA THR A 237 -34.66 -19.95 -20.38
C THR A 237 -35.39 -19.42 -19.14
N THR A 238 -34.68 -18.66 -18.27
CA THR A 238 -35.27 -18.06 -17.07
C THR A 238 -36.28 -16.98 -17.43
N PHE A 239 -35.98 -16.16 -18.45
CA PHE A 239 -36.88 -15.13 -18.94
C PHE A 239 -38.20 -15.74 -19.48
N PHE A 240 -38.13 -16.78 -20.30
CA PHE A 240 -39.33 -17.45 -20.79
C PHE A 240 -40.16 -18.10 -19.68
N SER A 241 -39.51 -18.73 -18.67
CA SER A 241 -40.21 -19.27 -17.53
C SER A 241 -40.93 -18.18 -16.71
N TYR A 242 -40.33 -17.01 -16.61
CA TYR A 242 -40.94 -15.85 -15.97
C TYR A 242 -42.16 -15.33 -16.75
N ILE A 243 -42.05 -15.16 -18.06
CA ILE A 243 -43.18 -14.76 -18.95
C ILE A 243 -44.34 -15.74 -18.85
N GLU A 244 -44.07 -17.04 -18.89
CA GLU A 244 -45.12 -18.08 -18.72
C GLU A 244 -45.82 -17.98 -17.36
N SER A 245 -45.06 -17.70 -16.29
CA SER A 245 -45.62 -17.55 -14.95
C SER A 245 -46.56 -16.35 -14.82
N MET A 246 -46.38 -15.32 -15.63
CA MET A 246 -47.23 -14.13 -15.67
C MET A 246 -48.62 -14.39 -16.31
N ASN A 247 -48.84 -15.54 -16.93
CA ASN A 247 -50.10 -15.88 -17.63
C ASN A 247 -50.61 -14.75 -18.55
N LEU A 248 -49.74 -14.20 -19.37
CA LEU A 248 -50.07 -13.11 -20.28
C LEU A 248 -50.84 -13.63 -21.51
N TYR A 249 -51.76 -12.82 -21.99
CA TYR A 249 -52.54 -13.10 -23.21
C TYR A 249 -52.44 -11.94 -24.18
N VAL A 250 -52.30 -12.22 -25.44
CA VAL A 250 -52.37 -11.22 -26.56
C VAL A 250 -53.72 -11.39 -27.25
N ARG A 251 -54.37 -10.24 -27.49
CA ARG A 251 -55.63 -10.20 -28.23
C ARG A 251 -55.32 -10.07 -29.72
N ASN A 252 -55.75 -11.09 -30.46
CA ASN A 252 -55.69 -11.07 -31.93
C ASN A 252 -57.12 -11.14 -32.49
N GLY A 253 -57.71 -9.98 -32.77
CA GLY A 253 -59.12 -9.87 -33.13
C GLY A 253 -60.01 -10.21 -31.92
N ASP A 254 -60.87 -11.22 -32.06
CA ASP A 254 -61.75 -11.69 -30.99
C ASP A 254 -61.17 -12.86 -30.17
N GLU A 255 -60.00 -13.35 -30.52
CA GLU A 255 -59.33 -14.46 -29.84
C GLU A 255 -58.28 -13.96 -28.84
N LEU A 256 -58.22 -14.57 -27.65
CA LEU A 256 -57.21 -14.39 -26.65
C LEU A 256 -56.21 -15.54 -26.73
N ILE A 257 -55.01 -15.23 -27.19
CA ILE A 257 -53.91 -16.21 -27.32
C ILE A 257 -52.99 -16.08 -26.10
N LYS A 258 -52.87 -17.16 -25.33
CA LYS A 258 -51.94 -17.22 -24.22
C LYS A 258 -50.52 -17.21 -24.75
N ILE A 259 -49.67 -16.36 -24.15
CA ILE A 259 -48.25 -16.32 -24.49
C ILE A 259 -47.58 -17.54 -23.88
N THR A 260 -46.95 -18.35 -24.72
CA THR A 260 -46.17 -19.52 -24.33
C THR A 260 -44.83 -19.49 -25.05
N LYS A 261 -43.90 -20.28 -24.60
CA LYS A 261 -42.56 -20.37 -25.19
C LYS A 261 -42.59 -20.70 -26.68
N ASP A 262 -43.59 -21.45 -27.11
CA ASP A 262 -43.71 -21.92 -28.51
C ASP A 262 -44.31 -20.88 -29.48
N ASN A 263 -44.94 -19.82 -28.96
CA ASN A 263 -45.56 -18.78 -29.76
C ASN A 263 -44.92 -17.38 -29.64
N ILE A 264 -43.81 -17.27 -28.91
CA ILE A 264 -42.99 -16.06 -28.89
C ILE A 264 -41.91 -16.20 -29.98
N GLU A 265 -41.94 -15.29 -30.94
CA GLU A 265 -40.88 -15.20 -31.94
C GLU A 265 -39.61 -14.65 -31.27
N ASN A 266 -38.57 -15.47 -31.17
CA ASN A 266 -37.29 -15.09 -30.57
C ASN A 266 -36.27 -14.82 -31.68
N SER A 267 -35.70 -13.62 -31.69
CA SER A 267 -34.67 -13.21 -32.65
C SER A 267 -33.33 -13.93 -32.48
N CYS A 268 -33.07 -14.50 -31.29
CA CYS A 268 -31.92 -15.36 -31.03
C CYS A 268 -32.39 -16.80 -30.83
N SER A 269 -32.23 -17.63 -31.89
CA SER A 269 -32.54 -19.05 -31.79
C SER A 269 -31.66 -19.72 -30.74
N VAL A 270 -32.26 -20.17 -29.62
CA VAL A 270 -31.58 -20.99 -28.60
C VAL A 270 -30.91 -22.21 -29.22
N GLU A 271 -31.51 -22.73 -30.33
CA GLU A 271 -30.92 -23.83 -31.10
C GLU A 271 -29.58 -23.44 -31.75
N TYR A 272 -29.49 -22.22 -32.30
CA TYR A 272 -28.23 -21.69 -32.83
C TYR A 272 -27.16 -21.59 -31.76
N LEU A 273 -27.51 -21.05 -30.59
CA LEU A 273 -26.57 -20.95 -29.46
C LEU A 273 -26.14 -22.33 -28.93
N LYS A 274 -27.06 -23.30 -28.88
CA LYS A 274 -26.73 -24.69 -28.53
C LYS A 274 -25.82 -25.33 -29.58
N ALA A 275 -26.03 -25.09 -30.85
CA ALA A 275 -25.17 -25.57 -31.93
C ALA A 275 -23.77 -24.95 -31.84
N GLN A 276 -23.69 -23.65 -31.61
CA GLN A 276 -22.41 -22.98 -31.38
C GLN A 276 -21.67 -23.53 -30.15
N LYS A 277 -22.39 -23.71 -29.03
CA LYS A 277 -21.83 -24.33 -27.84
C LYS A 277 -21.27 -25.73 -28.13
N ALA A 278 -21.99 -26.56 -28.86
CA ALA A 278 -21.52 -27.89 -29.22
C ALA A 278 -20.26 -27.86 -30.11
N ILE A 279 -20.15 -26.89 -31.02
CA ILE A 279 -18.94 -26.68 -31.83
C ILE A 279 -17.76 -26.28 -30.95
N LEU A 280 -17.96 -25.38 -29.99
CA LEU A 280 -16.92 -24.97 -29.08
C LEU A 280 -16.52 -26.10 -28.12
N GLU A 281 -17.43 -26.93 -27.65
CA GLU A 281 -17.16 -28.13 -26.85
C GLU A 281 -16.33 -29.15 -27.65
N ALA A 282 -16.65 -29.37 -28.93
CA ALA A 282 -15.84 -30.21 -29.82
C ALA A 282 -14.44 -29.66 -30.03
N ARG A 283 -14.33 -28.32 -30.22
CA ARG A 283 -13.04 -27.63 -30.29
C ARG A 283 -12.23 -27.80 -28.98
N LEU A 284 -12.88 -27.62 -27.83
CA LEU A 284 -12.26 -27.81 -26.51
C LEU A 284 -11.72 -29.25 -26.34
N ASN A 285 -12.48 -30.24 -26.75
CA ASN A 285 -12.05 -31.63 -26.71
C ASN A 285 -10.81 -31.89 -27.60
N LYS A 286 -10.79 -31.31 -28.80
CA LYS A 286 -9.64 -31.39 -29.69
C LYS A 286 -8.38 -30.73 -29.04
N LEU A 287 -8.52 -29.52 -28.51
CA LEU A 287 -7.43 -28.82 -27.85
C LEU A 287 -6.91 -29.58 -26.61
N ASN A 288 -7.81 -30.24 -25.86
CA ASN A 288 -7.40 -31.08 -24.73
C ASN A 288 -6.62 -32.34 -25.17
N SER A 289 -7.00 -32.94 -26.33
CA SER A 289 -6.27 -34.07 -26.90
C SER A 289 -4.87 -33.65 -27.34
N GLU A 290 -4.77 -32.51 -28.06
CA GLU A 290 -3.49 -31.94 -28.46
C GLU A 290 -2.60 -31.61 -27.26
N LYS A 291 -3.18 -31.13 -26.14
CA LYS A 291 -2.48 -30.89 -24.89
C LYS A 291 -1.87 -32.17 -24.32
N ILE A 292 -2.63 -33.27 -24.32
CA ILE A 292 -2.16 -34.56 -23.81
C ILE A 292 -1.00 -35.10 -24.66
N GLU A 293 -1.09 -34.97 -25.98
CA GLU A 293 -0.02 -35.38 -26.89
C GLU A 293 1.25 -34.56 -26.67
N LEU A 294 1.12 -33.24 -26.60
CA LEU A 294 2.22 -32.33 -26.38
C LEU A 294 2.88 -32.55 -24.99
N GLN A 295 2.07 -32.89 -23.99
CA GLN A 295 2.59 -33.21 -22.65
C GLN A 295 3.44 -34.49 -22.65
N LYS A 296 3.04 -35.51 -23.40
CA LYS A 296 3.86 -36.72 -23.59
C LYS A 296 5.14 -36.42 -24.35
N GLU A 297 5.10 -35.50 -25.30
CA GLU A 297 6.27 -35.06 -26.06
C GLU A 297 7.27 -34.33 -25.16
N ILE A 298 6.80 -33.45 -24.30
CA ILE A 298 7.60 -32.76 -23.26
C ILE A 298 8.21 -33.77 -22.30
N GLU A 299 7.42 -34.69 -21.74
CA GLU A 299 7.89 -35.73 -20.85
C GLU A 299 8.98 -36.60 -21.50
N SER A 300 8.89 -36.89 -22.79
CA SER A 300 9.91 -37.68 -23.52
C SER A 300 11.22 -36.92 -23.72
N VAL A 301 11.18 -35.58 -23.75
CA VAL A 301 12.37 -34.72 -23.87
C VAL A 301 12.97 -34.41 -22.50
N GLU A 302 12.16 -34.39 -21.45
CA GLU A 302 12.60 -34.17 -20.05
C GLU A 302 13.23 -35.43 -19.40
N ILE A 303 13.08 -36.61 -19.95
CA ILE A 303 13.83 -37.81 -19.58
C ILE A 303 15.27 -37.69 -20.13
N ILE A 304 15.95 -36.60 -19.77
CA ILE A 304 17.40 -36.53 -19.82
C ILE A 304 17.94 -37.11 -18.51
N PRO A 305 18.76 -38.16 -18.58
CA PRO A 305 19.23 -38.86 -17.39
C PRO A 305 19.96 -37.90 -16.46
N ASP A 306 19.89 -38.19 -15.21
CA ASP A 306 20.76 -37.88 -14.08
C ASP A 306 22.25 -37.71 -14.45
N LEU A 307 22.56 -36.70 -15.29
CA LEU A 307 23.94 -36.37 -15.70
C LEU A 307 24.60 -35.36 -14.76
N LEU A 308 23.90 -35.00 -13.66
CA LEU A 308 24.46 -34.24 -12.56
C LEU A 308 24.67 -35.19 -11.38
N GLY A 309 25.66 -36.07 -11.53
CA GLY A 309 26.14 -36.93 -10.47
C GLY A 309 26.39 -36.13 -9.19
N GLU A 310 25.96 -36.72 -8.12
CA GLU A 310 26.36 -36.58 -6.72
C GLU A 310 27.32 -35.41 -6.37
N ASN A 311 26.90 -34.17 -6.46
CA ASN A 311 27.48 -33.09 -5.68
C ASN A 311 26.35 -32.32 -4.95
N LYS A 312 26.20 -32.63 -3.68
CA LYS A 312 25.12 -32.18 -2.77
C LYS A 312 25.12 -30.70 -2.42
N VAL A 313 25.68 -29.83 -3.23
CA VAL A 313 25.53 -28.37 -3.08
C VAL A 313 25.31 -27.80 -4.49
N VAL A 314 24.28 -28.27 -5.17
CA VAL A 314 23.75 -27.53 -6.30
C VAL A 314 23.01 -26.34 -5.70
N ASP A 315 23.66 -25.22 -5.88
CA ASP A 315 23.22 -23.90 -5.50
C ASP A 315 21.70 -23.75 -5.66
N THR A 316 21.02 -23.47 -4.57
CA THR A 316 19.55 -23.26 -4.53
C THR A 316 19.15 -22.20 -5.54
N GLU A 317 20.01 -21.22 -5.78
CA GLU A 317 19.88 -20.19 -6.78
C GLU A 317 19.82 -20.75 -8.21
N LYS A 318 20.67 -21.69 -8.54
CA LYS A 318 20.66 -22.36 -9.87
C LYS A 318 19.40 -23.18 -10.10
N LYS A 319 18.88 -23.83 -9.06
CA LYS A 319 17.59 -24.54 -9.13
C LYS A 319 16.42 -23.59 -9.33
N ILE A 320 16.40 -22.50 -8.60
CA ILE A 320 15.37 -21.47 -8.75
C ILE A 320 15.44 -20.85 -10.15
N ASN A 321 16.64 -20.49 -10.62
CA ASN A 321 16.84 -19.93 -11.95
C ASN A 321 16.46 -20.89 -13.06
N TYR A 322 16.72 -22.19 -12.90
CA TYR A 322 16.27 -23.24 -13.82
C TYR A 322 14.73 -23.31 -13.87
N VAL A 323 14.07 -23.35 -12.71
CA VAL A 323 12.59 -23.37 -12.64
C VAL A 323 12.00 -22.09 -13.25
N LEU A 324 12.57 -20.93 -12.97
CA LEU A 324 12.15 -19.67 -13.55
C LEU A 324 12.36 -19.63 -15.07
N SER A 325 13.44 -20.23 -15.58
CA SER A 325 13.71 -20.31 -17.01
C SER A 325 12.72 -21.20 -17.76
N SER A 326 12.15 -22.23 -17.11
CA SER A 326 11.14 -23.11 -17.71
C SER A 326 9.76 -22.50 -17.81
N ILE A 327 9.48 -21.39 -17.13
CA ILE A 327 8.19 -20.71 -17.22
C ILE A 327 8.13 -19.89 -18.50
N ASN A 328 7.22 -20.26 -19.40
CA ASN A 328 7.01 -19.51 -20.64
C ASN A 328 6.04 -18.35 -20.39
N ILE A 329 6.57 -17.13 -20.45
CA ILE A 329 5.82 -15.90 -20.23
C ILE A 329 5.67 -15.18 -21.58
N ASP A 330 4.46 -15.00 -22.05
CA ASP A 330 4.17 -14.16 -23.22
C ASP A 330 4.27 -12.68 -22.82
N ILE A 331 5.47 -12.14 -23.05
CA ILE A 331 5.85 -10.79 -22.64
C ILE A 331 5.03 -9.71 -23.36
N GLU A 332 4.75 -9.92 -24.65
CA GLU A 332 4.03 -8.92 -25.42
C GLU A 332 2.58 -8.78 -24.93
N ASN A 333 1.92 -9.89 -24.70
CA ASN A 333 0.58 -9.89 -24.13
C ASN A 333 0.58 -9.31 -22.69
N ILE A 334 1.58 -9.63 -21.87
CA ILE A 334 1.67 -9.02 -20.53
C ILE A 334 1.88 -7.51 -20.60
N LYS A 335 2.71 -7.01 -21.51
CA LYS A 335 2.90 -5.55 -21.70
C LYS A 335 1.60 -4.87 -22.13
N ILE A 336 0.83 -5.47 -23.04
CA ILE A 336 -0.46 -4.96 -23.48
C ILE A 336 -1.46 -4.94 -22.33
N VAL A 337 -1.60 -6.05 -21.59
CA VAL A 337 -2.49 -6.12 -20.43
C VAL A 337 -2.08 -5.11 -19.35
N LEU A 338 -0.78 -5.01 -19.07
CA LEU A 338 -0.26 -4.02 -18.11
C LEU A 338 -0.57 -2.58 -18.53
N ALA A 339 -0.46 -2.27 -19.83
CA ALA A 339 -0.82 -0.94 -20.35
C ALA A 339 -2.31 -0.64 -20.14
N ASN A 340 -3.19 -1.59 -20.48
CA ASN A 340 -4.65 -1.45 -20.30
C ASN A 340 -5.03 -1.30 -18.82
N VAL A 341 -4.44 -2.12 -17.95
CA VAL A 341 -4.69 -2.03 -16.49
C VAL A 341 -4.22 -0.68 -15.92
N LYS A 342 -3.09 -0.14 -16.39
CA LYS A 342 -2.60 1.19 -15.98
C LYS A 342 -3.53 2.30 -16.46
N GLU A 343 -4.02 2.22 -17.69
CA GLU A 343 -4.99 3.20 -18.22
C GLU A 343 -6.28 3.17 -17.39
N GLU A 344 -6.82 1.99 -17.11
CA GLU A 344 -8.01 1.85 -16.26
C GLU A 344 -7.75 2.39 -14.84
N LEU A 345 -6.59 2.12 -14.27
CA LEU A 345 -6.19 2.64 -12.96
C LEU A 345 -6.15 4.18 -12.95
N ASP A 346 -5.61 4.80 -14.00
CA ASP A 346 -5.56 6.26 -14.13
C ASP A 346 -6.96 6.86 -14.26
N LEU A 347 -7.87 6.20 -14.99
CA LEU A 347 -9.28 6.59 -15.08
C LEU A 347 -9.96 6.53 -13.71
N VAL A 348 -9.77 5.45 -12.95
CA VAL A 348 -10.34 5.30 -11.61
C VAL A 348 -9.77 6.36 -10.66
N LYS A 349 -8.46 6.62 -10.69
CA LYS A 349 -7.83 7.69 -9.90
C LYS A 349 -8.41 9.07 -10.25
N LYS A 350 -8.66 9.33 -11.52
CA LYS A 350 -9.32 10.56 -11.95
C LYS A 350 -10.75 10.66 -11.41
N GLN A 351 -11.54 9.60 -11.50
CA GLN A 351 -12.91 9.56 -10.96
C GLN A 351 -12.95 9.84 -9.45
N ILE A 352 -12.01 9.26 -8.68
CA ILE A 352 -11.86 9.53 -7.25
C ILE A 352 -11.61 11.02 -7.03
N ARG A 353 -10.61 11.60 -7.71
CA ARG A 353 -10.26 13.02 -7.58
C ARG A 353 -11.41 13.96 -7.92
N ASP A 354 -12.11 13.69 -9.01
CA ASP A 354 -13.27 14.49 -9.44
C ASP A 354 -14.40 14.43 -8.41
N ARG A 355 -14.70 13.23 -7.86
CA ARG A 355 -15.69 13.07 -6.79
C ARG A 355 -15.28 13.78 -5.50
N LEU A 356 -14.00 13.76 -5.14
CA LEU A 356 -13.48 14.43 -3.94
C LEU A 356 -13.41 15.95 -4.07
N ARG A 357 -13.17 16.49 -5.26
CA ARG A 357 -13.05 17.94 -5.48
C ARG A 357 -14.37 18.69 -5.43
N HIS A 358 -15.46 18.04 -5.76
CA HIS A 358 -16.76 18.68 -5.79
C HIS A 358 -17.09 19.27 -4.41
N GLU A 359 -17.19 20.60 -4.31
CA GLU A 359 -17.55 21.35 -3.09
C GLU A 359 -16.80 20.89 -1.81
N ASN A 360 -15.48 20.77 -1.87
CA ASN A 360 -14.68 20.28 -0.76
C ASN A 360 -13.89 21.39 -0.09
N GLU A 361 -14.38 21.83 1.08
CA GLU A 361 -13.73 22.86 1.89
C GLU A 361 -12.39 22.43 2.46
N TYR A 362 -12.21 21.15 2.79
CA TYR A 362 -10.93 20.64 3.33
C TYR A 362 -9.82 20.71 2.31
N ILE A 363 -10.09 20.44 1.04
CA ILE A 363 -9.12 20.62 -0.05
C ILE A 363 -8.69 22.09 -0.13
N LYS A 364 -9.63 23.03 -0.06
CA LYS A 364 -9.33 24.47 -0.08
C LYS A 364 -8.51 24.87 1.13
N GLN A 365 -8.87 24.40 2.33
CA GLN A 365 -8.15 24.69 3.56
C GLN A 365 -6.71 24.16 3.50
N VAL A 366 -6.51 22.89 3.10
CA VAL A 366 -5.18 22.31 2.94
C VAL A 366 -4.35 23.10 1.92
N TYR A 367 -4.93 23.44 0.77
CA TYR A 367 -4.22 24.19 -0.27
C TYR A 367 -3.83 25.60 0.21
N ASN A 368 -4.72 26.31 0.87
CA ASN A 368 -4.45 27.66 1.39
C ASN A 368 -3.32 27.63 2.43
N LEU A 369 -3.40 26.71 3.40
CA LEU A 369 -2.32 26.51 4.38
C LEU A 369 -1.02 26.09 3.73
N PHE A 370 -1.05 25.19 2.74
CA PHE A 370 0.13 24.79 2.02
C PHE A 370 0.84 25.96 1.33
N VAL A 371 0.08 26.83 0.64
CA VAL A 371 0.63 28.00 -0.04
C VAL A 371 1.18 29.01 0.99
N GLU A 372 0.46 29.25 2.09
CA GLU A 372 0.91 30.10 3.20
C GLU A 372 2.25 29.57 3.76
N TYR A 373 2.32 28.29 4.08
CA TYR A 373 3.52 27.67 4.66
C TYR A 373 4.69 27.60 3.69
N ALA A 374 4.41 27.36 2.41
CA ALA A 374 5.43 27.44 1.37
C ALA A 374 6.03 28.85 1.23
N LYS A 375 5.20 29.89 1.42
CA LYS A 375 5.67 31.29 1.44
C LYS A 375 6.57 31.54 2.66
N GLU A 376 6.18 31.10 3.85
CA GLU A 376 7.02 31.24 5.05
C GLU A 376 8.36 30.50 4.92
N LEU A 377 8.38 29.38 4.21
CA LEU A 377 9.60 28.62 3.90
C LEU A 377 10.38 29.14 2.67
N ASN A 378 9.95 30.26 2.07
CA ASN A 378 10.55 30.88 0.88
C ASN A 378 10.62 29.93 -0.33
N VAL A 379 9.59 29.11 -0.54
CA VAL A 379 9.49 28.17 -1.66
C VAL A 379 8.24 28.36 -2.52
N GLU A 380 7.46 29.41 -2.30
CA GLU A 380 6.24 29.72 -3.04
C GLU A 380 6.47 29.86 -4.55
N LYS A 381 7.62 30.39 -4.97
CA LYS A 381 7.99 30.53 -6.39
C LYS A 381 8.14 29.20 -7.11
N THR A 382 8.32 28.13 -6.37
CA THR A 382 8.42 26.76 -6.93
C THR A 382 7.05 26.12 -7.12
N ILE A 383 5.98 26.74 -6.61
CA ILE A 383 4.61 26.24 -6.77
C ILE A 383 4.10 26.67 -8.14
N SER A 384 3.76 25.70 -8.99
CA SER A 384 3.12 25.94 -10.28
C SER A 384 1.62 25.97 -10.13
N PRO A 385 0.90 27.02 -10.61
CA PRO A 385 -0.56 27.05 -10.60
C PRO A 385 -1.21 25.93 -11.43
N LYS A 386 -0.43 25.31 -12.34
CA LYS A 386 -0.91 24.22 -13.22
C LYS A 386 -0.86 22.84 -12.55
N GLU A 387 -0.14 22.71 -11.44
CA GLU A 387 0.00 21.44 -10.73
C GLU A 387 -1.04 21.30 -9.63
N ASP A 388 -1.59 20.11 -9.54
CA ASP A 388 -2.50 19.74 -8.48
C ASP A 388 -1.75 19.19 -7.28
N TYR A 389 -1.27 20.08 -6.41
CA TYR A 389 -0.46 19.70 -5.25
C TYR A 389 -1.19 18.84 -4.23
N ILE A 390 -2.51 18.81 -4.23
CA ILE A 390 -3.26 17.96 -3.30
C ILE A 390 -3.17 16.50 -3.74
N PHE A 391 -3.30 16.24 -5.05
CA PHE A 391 -3.40 14.89 -5.61
C PHE A 391 -2.25 14.52 -6.55
N THR A 392 -1.20 15.36 -6.65
CA THR A 392 -0.10 15.06 -7.57
C THR A 392 0.71 13.85 -7.13
N ASP A 393 1.04 13.00 -8.07
CA ASP A 393 1.89 11.84 -7.86
C ASP A 393 3.36 12.11 -8.22
N ASN A 394 3.66 13.24 -8.83
CA ASN A 394 4.95 13.44 -9.45
C ASN A 394 5.57 14.81 -9.18
N LEU A 395 6.41 14.90 -8.15
CA LEU A 395 7.34 16.01 -7.93
C LEU A 395 8.78 15.62 -8.31
N LYS A 396 8.98 14.62 -9.16
CA LYS A 396 10.30 14.08 -9.52
C LYS A 396 11.23 15.10 -10.17
N CYS A 397 10.69 16.17 -10.75
CA CYS A 397 11.48 17.26 -11.32
C CYS A 397 12.06 18.22 -10.28
N ARG A 398 11.81 18.01 -8.99
CA ARG A 398 12.28 18.86 -7.90
C ARG A 398 13.17 18.06 -6.96
N THR A 399 14.34 18.62 -6.68
CA THR A 399 15.35 18.01 -5.82
C THR A 399 15.87 19.05 -4.82
N GLY A 400 16.60 18.59 -3.78
CA GLY A 400 17.27 19.46 -2.82
C GLY A 400 16.35 20.09 -1.78
N ALA A 401 16.83 21.16 -1.17
CA ALA A 401 16.21 21.83 -0.01
C ALA A 401 14.76 22.31 -0.27
N ASN A 402 14.48 22.82 -1.46
CA ASN A 402 13.16 23.34 -1.82
C ASN A 402 12.11 22.22 -1.84
N PHE A 403 12.49 21.03 -2.27
CA PHE A 403 11.59 19.86 -2.24
C PHE A 403 11.26 19.45 -0.80
N GLN A 404 12.25 19.42 0.09
CA GLN A 404 12.03 19.09 1.50
C GLN A 404 11.13 20.11 2.19
N LYS A 405 11.34 21.41 1.92
CA LYS A 405 10.47 22.48 2.43
C LYS A 405 9.02 22.34 1.96
N LEU A 406 8.81 22.01 0.67
CA LEU A 406 7.47 21.75 0.14
C LEU A 406 6.79 20.56 0.82
N ILE A 407 7.54 19.47 1.07
CA ILE A 407 7.01 18.31 1.78
C ILE A 407 6.59 18.69 3.20
N ILE A 408 7.42 19.43 3.93
CA ILE A 408 7.12 19.89 5.29
C ILE A 408 5.88 20.80 5.27
N ALA A 409 5.85 21.81 4.39
CA ALA A 409 4.71 22.70 4.25
C ALA A 409 3.40 21.92 4.01
N TYR A 410 3.42 20.96 3.10
CA TYR A 410 2.27 20.14 2.78
C TYR A 410 1.84 19.26 3.95
N LYS A 411 2.78 18.52 4.58
CA LYS A 411 2.46 17.64 5.71
C LYS A 411 1.87 18.41 6.88
N ILE A 412 2.47 19.56 7.24
CA ILE A 412 1.95 20.37 8.34
C ILE A 412 0.58 20.98 7.99
N ALA A 413 0.35 21.39 6.73
CA ALA A 413 -0.95 21.87 6.30
C ALA A 413 -2.04 20.79 6.46
N VAL A 414 -1.78 19.57 5.99
CA VAL A 414 -2.72 18.44 6.16
C VAL A 414 -2.91 18.09 7.63
N LEU A 415 -1.83 18.03 8.41
CA LEU A 415 -1.87 17.76 9.86
C LEU A 415 -2.80 18.77 10.55
N LYS A 416 -2.65 20.06 10.29
CA LYS A 416 -3.47 21.12 10.92
C LYS A 416 -4.96 21.01 10.57
N VAL A 417 -5.27 20.67 9.32
CA VAL A 417 -6.67 20.44 8.92
C VAL A 417 -7.24 19.20 9.62
N VAL A 418 -6.47 18.10 9.70
CA VAL A 418 -6.91 16.89 10.42
C VAL A 418 -7.11 17.18 11.90
N GLU A 419 -6.16 17.87 12.57
CA GLU A 419 -6.26 18.26 13.97
C GLU A 419 -7.53 19.10 14.25
N SER A 420 -7.89 19.99 13.33
CA SER A 420 -9.11 20.78 13.47
C SER A 420 -10.40 19.95 13.40
N VAL A 421 -10.38 18.87 12.61
CA VAL A 421 -11.53 17.96 12.47
C VAL A 421 -11.65 16.99 13.64
N ILE A 422 -10.52 16.41 14.07
CA ILE A 422 -10.53 15.45 15.19
C ILE A 422 -10.52 16.12 16.55
N ASN A 423 -10.33 17.45 16.60
CA ASN A 423 -10.21 18.26 17.81
C ASN A 423 -9.13 17.75 18.79
N LYS A 424 -8.04 17.22 18.26
CA LYS A 424 -6.88 16.71 19.04
C LYS A 424 -5.57 17.12 18.39
N LYS A 425 -4.58 17.43 19.24
CA LYS A 425 -3.21 17.68 18.79
C LYS A 425 -2.49 16.34 18.63
N LEU A 426 -1.85 16.17 17.48
CA LEU A 426 -1.08 14.98 17.15
C LEU A 426 0.39 15.17 17.51
N ILE A 427 1.06 14.10 17.87
CA ILE A 427 2.52 14.10 18.01
C ILE A 427 3.15 14.20 16.60
N PHE A 428 4.26 14.93 16.50
CA PHE A 428 5.01 15.03 15.26
C PHE A 428 6.45 14.55 15.48
N VAL A 429 6.85 13.55 14.72
CA VAL A 429 8.18 12.94 14.81
C VAL A 429 8.90 13.10 13.48
N MET A 430 10.09 13.68 13.51
CA MET A 430 10.93 13.84 12.32
C MET A 430 12.28 13.18 12.54
N ASP A 431 12.60 12.23 11.68
CA ASP A 431 13.89 11.56 11.67
C ASP A 431 14.81 12.24 10.64
N SER A 432 15.97 12.70 11.14
CA SER A 432 17.04 13.31 10.35
C SER A 432 16.64 14.56 9.55
N PRO A 433 16.29 15.68 10.21
CA PRO A 433 15.83 16.91 9.56
C PRO A 433 16.86 17.51 8.59
N LYS A 434 18.15 17.28 8.80
CA LYS A 434 19.26 17.72 7.94
C LYS A 434 19.71 16.65 6.92
N ALA A 435 18.85 15.67 6.64
CA ALA A 435 19.14 14.66 5.64
C ALA A 435 19.19 15.27 4.22
N LYS A 436 20.10 14.77 3.37
CA LYS A 436 20.19 15.11 1.95
C LYS A 436 20.54 16.59 1.65
N GLU A 437 21.68 17.06 2.16
CA GLU A 437 22.31 18.33 1.70
C GLU A 437 21.57 19.63 2.09
N LEU A 438 20.85 19.65 3.19
CA LEU A 438 20.35 20.91 3.75
C LEU A 438 21.49 21.73 4.32
N ASP A 439 21.66 22.95 3.80
CA ASP A 439 22.53 23.95 4.41
C ASP A 439 21.94 24.50 5.72
N ASP A 440 22.77 25.25 6.44
CA ASP A 440 22.41 25.80 7.75
C ASP A 440 21.23 26.78 7.67
N ASN A 441 21.13 27.59 6.62
CA ASN A 441 20.03 28.55 6.44
C ASN A 441 18.69 27.81 6.24
N ASN A 442 18.68 26.79 5.42
CA ASN A 442 17.49 25.98 5.17
C ASN A 442 17.09 25.20 6.43
N THR A 443 18.05 24.65 7.16
CA THR A 443 17.82 23.98 8.45
C THR A 443 17.19 24.95 9.46
N LYS A 444 17.75 26.14 9.62
CA LYS A 444 17.23 27.19 10.50
C LYS A 444 15.79 27.57 10.15
N GLN A 445 15.49 27.75 8.86
CA GLN A 445 14.14 28.08 8.40
C GLN A 445 13.14 26.97 8.73
N ILE A 446 13.51 25.71 8.46
CA ILE A 446 12.65 24.56 8.76
C ILE A 446 12.39 24.45 10.27
N MET A 447 13.44 24.54 11.10
CA MET A 447 13.29 24.41 12.56
C MET A 447 12.48 25.54 13.15
N SER A 448 12.71 26.78 12.70
CA SER A 448 11.91 27.95 13.12
C SER A 448 10.44 27.82 12.70
N PHE A 449 10.18 27.35 11.49
CA PHE A 449 8.84 27.09 11.01
C PHE A 449 8.12 26.01 11.83
N LEU A 450 8.77 24.87 12.09
CA LEU A 450 8.21 23.80 12.92
C LEU A 450 7.88 24.31 14.33
N LYS A 451 8.78 25.07 14.93
CA LYS A 451 8.59 25.64 16.28
C LYS A 451 7.41 26.60 16.33
N SER A 452 7.22 27.39 15.27
CA SER A 452 6.08 28.32 15.13
C SER A 452 4.75 27.56 14.93
N LYS A 453 4.69 26.64 13.97
CA LYS A 453 3.43 25.98 13.59
C LYS A 453 3.02 24.83 14.50
N LEU A 454 3.98 24.21 15.19
CA LEU A 454 3.75 23.08 16.10
C LEU A 454 3.92 23.45 17.58
N SER A 455 3.80 24.72 17.95
CA SER A 455 3.96 25.21 19.33
C SER A 455 3.03 24.55 20.35
N GLU A 456 1.86 24.06 19.89
CA GLU A 456 0.88 23.33 20.71
C GLU A 456 1.01 21.81 20.62
N ASN A 457 1.89 21.30 19.74
CA ASN A 457 2.09 19.88 19.53
C ASN A 457 3.32 19.40 20.32
N GLN A 458 3.32 18.11 20.64
CA GLN A 458 4.55 17.46 21.05
C GLN A 458 5.35 17.09 19.80
N VAL A 459 6.61 17.51 19.76
CA VAL A 459 7.51 17.31 18.63
C VAL A 459 8.74 16.55 19.10
N LEU A 460 9.12 15.51 18.36
CA LEU A 460 10.35 14.76 18.55
C LEU A 460 11.19 14.86 17.28
N ILE A 461 12.40 15.38 17.43
CA ILE A 461 13.40 15.46 16.35
C ILE A 461 14.52 14.48 16.66
N ALA A 462 14.76 13.52 15.79
CA ALA A 462 15.91 12.64 15.87
C ALA A 462 17.02 13.17 14.97
N SER A 463 18.20 13.48 15.54
CA SER A 463 19.31 14.06 14.80
C SER A 463 20.67 13.69 15.38
N ILE A 464 21.69 13.68 14.53
CA ILE A 464 23.09 13.62 14.98
C ILE A 464 23.61 14.99 15.42
N TYR A 465 22.92 16.05 15.03
CA TYR A 465 23.32 17.43 15.25
C TYR A 465 22.83 17.91 16.60
N SER A 466 23.62 18.81 17.20
CA SER A 466 23.29 19.51 18.44
C SER A 466 22.22 20.60 18.24
N GLU A 467 21.76 21.19 19.34
CA GLU A 467 20.84 22.35 19.29
C GLU A 467 21.40 23.51 18.50
N ASP A 468 22.70 23.83 18.68
CA ASP A 468 23.37 24.91 17.97
C ASP A 468 23.41 24.66 16.45
N GLU A 469 23.70 23.44 16.04
CA GLU A 469 23.73 23.02 14.63
C GLU A 469 22.35 22.91 14.00
N LEU A 470 21.29 22.72 14.81
CA LEU A 470 19.89 22.75 14.40
C LEU A 470 19.26 24.15 14.49
N PHE A 471 20.01 25.12 15.04
CA PHE A 471 19.57 26.51 15.21
C PHE A 471 18.26 26.67 15.99
N THR A 472 18.02 25.81 16.97
CA THR A 472 16.83 25.83 17.80
C THR A 472 17.10 25.24 19.17
N SER A 473 16.35 25.68 20.18
CA SER A 473 16.39 25.10 21.53
C SER A 473 15.35 24.00 21.66
N PHE A 474 15.64 23.02 22.49
CA PHE A 474 14.72 21.94 22.84
C PHE A 474 14.40 21.99 24.35
N ASP A 475 13.19 21.59 24.72
CA ASP A 475 12.76 21.53 26.12
C ASP A 475 13.33 20.29 26.81
N LYS A 476 13.65 19.26 26.01
CA LYS A 476 14.26 18.01 26.48
C LYS A 476 15.23 17.45 25.45
N ILE A 477 16.38 17.01 25.91
CA ILE A 477 17.37 16.29 25.11
C ILE A 477 17.50 14.88 25.67
N ILE A 478 17.33 13.89 24.81
CA ILE A 478 17.52 12.47 25.10
C ILE A 478 18.80 12.03 24.41
N MET A 479 19.77 11.64 25.23
CA MET A 479 21.06 11.16 24.75
C MET A 479 21.03 9.65 24.64
N LEU A 480 21.14 9.15 23.41
CA LEU A 480 21.30 7.72 23.17
C LEU A 480 22.78 7.37 23.21
N ASN A 481 23.18 6.61 24.22
CA ASN A 481 24.54 6.07 24.36
C ASN A 481 24.56 4.69 23.64
N GLU A 482 25.73 4.27 23.11
CA GLU A 482 25.93 2.99 22.41
C GLU A 482 25.47 1.75 23.19
N GLN A 483 25.28 1.87 24.49
CA GLN A 483 24.88 0.79 25.39
C GLN A 483 23.36 0.59 25.53
N ALA A 484 22.51 1.48 25.00
CA ALA A 484 21.06 1.35 25.17
C ALA A 484 20.43 0.28 24.27
N ILE A 485 21.08 -0.03 23.15
CA ILE A 485 20.62 -1.07 22.20
C ILE A 485 21.86 -1.86 21.76
N GLU A 486 22.10 -3.01 22.37
CA GLU A 486 23.21 -3.87 21.94
C GLU A 486 22.95 -4.44 20.54
N LYS A 487 23.89 -4.15 19.63
CA LYS A 487 24.02 -4.91 18.39
C LYS A 487 24.41 -6.35 18.75
N ARG A 488 23.52 -7.29 18.50
CA ARG A 488 23.85 -8.71 18.44
C ARG A 488 24.14 -9.14 17.02
#